data_51b3910719c2fe7ef67e4d700c08183b
#
_entry.id   51b3910719c2fe7ef67e4d700c08183b
#
_cell.length_a   1.000
_cell.length_b   1.000
_cell.length_c   1.000
_cell.angle_alpha   90.00
_cell.angle_beta   90.00
_cell.angle_gamma   90.00
#
_symmetry.space_group_name_H-M   'P 1'
#
loop_
_entity.id
_entity.type
_entity.pdbx_description
1 polymer ?
#
loop_
_entity_poly.entity_id
_entity_poly.type
_entity_poly.pdbx_seq_one_letter_code
_entity_poly.pdbx_strand_id
1 'polypeptide(L)'
;MKKKQLKPEPYMMNRELSWLKFNERVLNEAGNPRVPLAERLTFASIYQSNLDEFYMVRVGTLMDQMESSEVVRENKTNMTSKEQVKAIIDATRELDIKKAVIYEQLMGELEPQGIRSINFNKLSGKEGELLETYFDNEIAPYLSANIISKQQPFPFLQNKEIYAVALLATKGGKTKTAIIPCSNNVFKRLIDIPTRPGTFM
;
A
#
# COMPACT_ATOMS: atom_id res chain seq x y z
N MET A 1 16.42 -10.12 -39.45
CA MET A 1 15.16 -9.49 -39.90
C MET A 1 14.95 -8.22 -39.06
N LYS A 2 14.92 -7.02 -39.68
CA LYS A 2 14.60 -5.77 -38.96
C LYS A 2 13.15 -5.84 -38.51
N LYS A 3 12.88 -5.88 -37.16
CA LYS A 3 11.53 -5.76 -36.60
C LYS A 3 10.94 -4.43 -37.08
N LYS A 4 9.86 -4.50 -37.87
CA LYS A 4 9.11 -3.34 -38.34
C LYS A 4 8.67 -2.54 -37.13
N GLN A 5 9.17 -1.32 -36.95
CA GLN A 5 8.66 -0.42 -35.92
C GLN A 5 7.19 -0.12 -36.24
N LEU A 6 6.30 -0.62 -35.42
CA LEU A 6 4.88 -0.29 -35.53
C LEU A 6 4.70 1.19 -35.18
N LYS A 7 4.05 1.94 -36.07
CA LYS A 7 3.66 3.32 -35.75
C LYS A 7 2.54 3.28 -34.69
N PRO A 8 2.63 4.12 -33.64
CA PRO A 8 1.54 4.22 -32.67
C PRO A 8 0.24 4.59 -33.36
N GLU A 9 -0.84 3.85 -33.07
CA GLU A 9 -2.16 4.16 -33.57
C GLU A 9 -2.84 5.14 -32.60
N PRO A 10 -3.28 6.33 -33.06
CA PRO A 10 -3.72 7.42 -32.19
C PRO A 10 -4.98 7.09 -31.36
N TYR A 11 -5.71 6.03 -31.76
CA TYR A 11 -6.89 5.53 -31.02
C TYR A 11 -6.58 4.39 -30.05
N MET A 12 -5.32 3.94 -29.98
CA MET A 12 -4.90 2.88 -29.08
C MET A 12 -4.31 3.46 -27.81
N MET A 13 -4.66 2.86 -26.69
CA MET A 13 -4.08 3.14 -25.39
C MET A 13 -3.07 2.07 -25.01
N ASN A 14 -2.05 2.45 -24.23
CA ASN A 14 -1.16 1.48 -23.60
C ASN A 14 -1.97 0.50 -22.73
N ARG A 15 -1.62 -0.78 -22.79
CA ARG A 15 -2.35 -1.85 -22.11
C ARG A 15 -2.42 -1.66 -20.61
N GLU A 16 -1.33 -1.24 -19.98
CA GLU A 16 -1.25 -1.09 -18.53
C GLU A 16 -2.03 0.15 -18.05
N LEU A 17 -2.00 1.24 -18.81
CA LEU A 17 -2.84 2.41 -18.55
C LEU A 17 -4.33 2.10 -18.77
N SER A 18 -4.67 1.28 -19.75
CA SER A 18 -6.04 0.79 -19.97
C SER A 18 -6.51 -0.04 -18.78
N TRP A 19 -5.63 -0.86 -18.20
CA TRP A 19 -5.95 -1.63 -17.00
C TRP A 19 -6.20 -0.72 -15.78
N LEU A 20 -5.41 0.34 -15.60
CA LEU A 20 -5.66 1.34 -14.54
C LEU A 20 -7.03 2.01 -14.71
N LYS A 21 -7.45 2.32 -15.96
CA LYS A 21 -8.80 2.83 -16.25
C LYS A 21 -9.90 1.83 -15.90
N PHE A 22 -9.66 0.53 -16.08
CA PHE A 22 -10.58 -0.49 -15.57
C PHE A 22 -10.68 -0.47 -14.05
N ASN A 23 -9.54 -0.46 -13.35
CA ASN A 23 -9.53 -0.46 -11.89
C ASN A 23 -10.10 0.86 -11.32
N GLU A 24 -9.95 1.98 -12.02
CA GLU A 24 -10.64 3.23 -11.68
C GLU A 24 -12.17 3.08 -11.67
N ARG A 25 -12.76 2.28 -12.57
CA ARG A 25 -14.20 2.01 -12.55
C ARG A 25 -14.62 1.24 -11.32
N VAL A 26 -13.79 0.31 -10.83
CA VAL A 26 -14.01 -0.38 -9.56
C VAL A 26 -14.01 0.64 -8.40
N LEU A 27 -13.04 1.57 -8.39
CA LEU A 27 -13.00 2.64 -7.40
C LEU A 27 -14.23 3.57 -7.46
N ASN A 28 -14.77 3.82 -8.66
CA ASN A 28 -15.97 4.64 -8.84
C ASN A 28 -17.20 4.03 -8.15
N GLU A 29 -17.31 2.68 -8.11
CA GLU A 29 -18.40 2.02 -7.38
C GLU A 29 -18.28 2.23 -5.86
N ALA A 30 -17.06 2.32 -5.33
CA ALA A 30 -16.85 2.72 -3.93
C ALA A 30 -17.35 4.14 -3.64
N GLY A 31 -17.25 5.05 -4.61
CA GLY A 31 -17.76 6.43 -4.52
C GLY A 31 -19.24 6.60 -4.91
N ASN A 32 -19.92 5.55 -5.36
CA ASN A 32 -21.28 5.64 -5.89
C ASN A 32 -22.34 5.55 -4.77
N PRO A 33 -23.07 6.62 -4.42
CA PRO A 33 -24.03 6.62 -3.32
C PRO A 33 -25.25 5.71 -3.55
N ARG A 34 -25.46 5.20 -4.78
CA ARG A 34 -26.51 4.23 -5.08
C ARG A 34 -26.13 2.80 -4.69
N VAL A 35 -24.86 2.55 -4.39
CA VAL A 35 -24.36 1.26 -3.89
C VAL A 35 -24.45 1.25 -2.37
N PRO A 36 -24.91 0.16 -1.73
CA PRO A 36 -24.97 0.05 -0.26
C PRO A 36 -23.60 0.30 0.39
N LEU A 37 -23.56 0.97 1.56
CA LEU A 37 -22.34 1.46 2.20
C LEU A 37 -21.29 0.34 2.43
N ALA A 38 -21.70 -0.84 2.90
CA ALA A 38 -20.80 -1.97 3.10
C ALA A 38 -20.18 -2.48 1.79
N GLU A 39 -20.97 -2.50 0.71
CA GLU A 39 -20.50 -2.89 -0.62
C GLU A 39 -19.52 -1.86 -1.19
N ARG A 40 -19.75 -0.57 -0.94
CA ARG A 40 -18.81 0.50 -1.32
C ARG A 40 -17.45 0.30 -0.65
N LEU A 41 -17.43 -0.06 0.63
CA LEU A 41 -16.19 -0.39 1.35
C LEU A 41 -15.51 -1.62 0.73
N THR A 42 -16.30 -2.63 0.34
CA THR A 42 -15.81 -3.82 -0.36
C THR A 42 -15.18 -3.44 -1.71
N PHE A 43 -15.81 -2.57 -2.51
CA PHE A 43 -15.22 -2.07 -3.77
C PHE A 43 -13.91 -1.31 -3.55
N ALA A 44 -13.79 -0.50 -2.49
CA ALA A 44 -12.53 0.15 -2.14
C ALA A 44 -11.42 -0.87 -1.81
N SER A 45 -11.75 -1.95 -1.11
CA SER A 45 -10.83 -3.06 -0.83
C SER A 45 -10.42 -3.81 -2.09
N ILE A 46 -11.37 -4.12 -2.98
CA ILE A 46 -11.10 -4.77 -4.27
C ILE A 46 -10.16 -3.89 -5.12
N TYR A 47 -10.44 -2.58 -5.21
CA TYR A 47 -9.57 -1.65 -5.93
C TYR A 47 -8.12 -1.73 -5.44
N GLN A 48 -7.92 -1.71 -4.12
CA GLN A 48 -6.59 -1.75 -3.53
C GLN A 48 -5.90 -3.10 -3.79
N SER A 49 -6.61 -4.21 -3.60
CA SER A 49 -6.08 -5.55 -3.85
C SER A 49 -5.67 -5.75 -5.31
N ASN A 50 -6.48 -5.28 -6.24
CA ASN A 50 -6.18 -5.29 -7.67
C ASN A 50 -4.93 -4.47 -7.99
N LEU A 51 -4.79 -3.28 -7.37
CA LEU A 51 -3.64 -2.41 -7.59
C LEU A 51 -2.35 -3.05 -7.07
N ASP A 52 -2.40 -3.68 -5.89
CA ASP A 52 -1.26 -4.40 -5.30
C ASP A 52 -0.78 -5.52 -6.23
N GLU A 53 -1.71 -6.34 -6.75
CA GLU A 53 -1.39 -7.41 -7.68
C GLU A 53 -0.82 -6.86 -9.00
N PHE A 54 -1.40 -5.78 -9.51
CA PHE A 54 -0.91 -5.11 -10.71
C PHE A 54 0.54 -4.64 -10.54
N TYR A 55 0.88 -4.03 -9.40
CA TYR A 55 2.25 -3.61 -9.12
C TYR A 55 3.19 -4.80 -8.98
N MET A 56 2.81 -5.85 -8.25
CA MET A 56 3.63 -7.05 -8.09
C MET A 56 3.94 -7.73 -9.42
N VAL A 57 2.93 -7.90 -10.27
CA VAL A 57 3.07 -8.72 -11.47
C VAL A 57 3.45 -7.87 -12.69
N ARG A 58 2.68 -6.81 -12.96
CA ARG A 58 2.85 -6.03 -14.20
C ARG A 58 3.98 -5.03 -14.11
N VAL A 59 3.97 -4.22 -13.05
CA VAL A 59 5.03 -3.21 -12.86
C VAL A 59 6.35 -3.91 -12.56
N GLY A 60 6.36 -4.99 -11.76
CA GLY A 60 7.53 -5.81 -11.53
C GLY A 60 8.17 -6.30 -12.84
N THR A 61 7.36 -6.89 -13.73
CA THR A 61 7.86 -7.31 -15.07
C THR A 61 8.45 -6.15 -15.88
N LEU A 62 7.83 -4.96 -15.84
CA LEU A 62 8.37 -3.78 -16.52
C LEU A 62 9.70 -3.31 -15.90
N MET A 63 9.84 -3.41 -14.58
CA MET A 63 11.09 -3.09 -13.88
C MET A 63 12.22 -4.05 -14.29
N ASP A 64 11.96 -5.36 -14.32
CA ASP A 64 12.93 -6.36 -14.80
C ASP A 64 13.37 -6.09 -16.25
N GLN A 65 12.42 -5.69 -17.10
CA GLN A 65 12.73 -5.32 -18.49
C GLN A 65 13.61 -4.06 -18.61
N MET A 66 13.52 -3.14 -17.63
CA MET A 66 14.40 -1.95 -17.63
C MET A 66 15.86 -2.29 -17.33
N GLU A 67 16.13 -3.37 -16.61
CA GLU A 67 17.47 -3.86 -16.31
C GLU A 67 18.07 -4.68 -17.46
N SER A 68 17.24 -5.09 -18.43
CA SER A 68 17.68 -5.82 -19.61
C SER A 68 18.48 -4.91 -20.56
N SER A 69 19.50 -5.49 -21.22
CA SER A 69 20.26 -4.83 -22.28
C SER A 69 19.44 -4.56 -23.55
N GLU A 70 18.32 -5.24 -23.74
CA GLU A 70 17.41 -5.05 -24.87
C GLU A 70 16.29 -4.07 -24.53
N VAL A 71 16.12 -3.02 -25.35
CA VAL A 71 15.01 -2.09 -25.23
C VAL A 71 13.72 -2.75 -25.74
N VAL A 72 12.87 -3.19 -24.82
CA VAL A 72 11.54 -3.69 -25.14
C VAL A 72 10.56 -2.53 -25.30
N ARG A 73 9.75 -2.57 -26.36
CA ARG A 73 8.69 -1.58 -26.62
C ARG A 73 7.33 -2.24 -26.71
N GLU A 74 6.35 -1.60 -26.11
CA GLU A 74 4.95 -2.02 -26.17
C GLU A 74 4.40 -1.84 -27.60
N ASN A 75 3.58 -2.76 -28.05
CA ASN A 75 3.20 -2.91 -29.48
C ASN A 75 2.09 -1.96 -29.96
N LYS A 76 1.38 -1.26 -29.06
CA LYS A 76 0.29 -0.33 -29.40
C LYS A 76 0.75 1.12 -29.43
N THR A 77 1.44 1.53 -28.37
CA THR A 77 1.88 2.92 -28.16
C THR A 77 3.37 3.12 -28.40
N ASN A 78 4.11 2.04 -28.63
CA ASN A 78 5.56 2.05 -28.81
C ASN A 78 6.36 2.59 -27.60
N MET A 79 5.74 2.62 -26.43
CA MET A 79 6.38 3.05 -25.19
C MET A 79 7.43 2.02 -24.73
N THR A 80 8.57 2.50 -24.27
CA THR A 80 9.57 1.69 -23.56
C THR A 80 9.06 1.30 -22.18
N SER A 81 9.63 0.28 -21.54
CA SER A 81 9.28 -0.11 -20.17
C SER A 81 9.43 1.05 -19.19
N LYS A 82 10.46 1.88 -19.32
CA LYS A 82 10.67 3.09 -18.51
C LYS A 82 9.56 4.13 -18.68
N GLU A 83 9.15 4.39 -19.92
CA GLU A 83 8.05 5.32 -20.21
C GLU A 83 6.73 4.81 -19.66
N GLN A 84 6.47 3.50 -19.76
CA GLN A 84 5.29 2.85 -19.19
C GLN A 84 5.27 2.97 -17.65
N VAL A 85 6.37 2.62 -16.98
CA VAL A 85 6.46 2.73 -15.51
C VAL A 85 6.22 4.16 -15.05
N LYS A 86 6.83 5.14 -15.72
CA LYS A 86 6.60 6.56 -15.39
C LYS A 86 5.13 6.94 -15.53
N ALA A 87 4.50 6.59 -16.65
CA ALA A 87 3.09 6.91 -16.91
C ALA A 87 2.14 6.19 -15.91
N ILE A 88 2.46 4.95 -15.52
CA ILE A 88 1.73 4.21 -14.50
C ILE A 88 1.81 4.94 -13.14
N ILE A 89 3.01 5.36 -12.71
CA ILE A 89 3.19 6.07 -11.44
C ILE A 89 2.41 7.38 -11.45
N ASP A 90 2.47 8.14 -12.53
CA ASP A 90 1.75 9.41 -12.64
C ASP A 90 0.23 9.18 -12.58
N ALA A 91 -0.31 8.21 -13.31
CA ALA A 91 -1.74 7.85 -13.27
C ALA A 91 -2.17 7.32 -11.90
N THR A 92 -1.34 6.53 -11.23
CA THR A 92 -1.65 5.98 -9.90
C THR A 92 -1.71 7.08 -8.84
N ARG A 93 -0.86 8.10 -8.90
CA ARG A 93 -0.91 9.25 -7.98
C ARG A 93 -2.26 9.98 -8.03
N GLU A 94 -2.82 10.16 -9.23
CA GLU A 94 -4.14 10.75 -9.38
C GLU A 94 -5.24 9.87 -8.75
N LEU A 95 -5.14 8.55 -8.97
CA LEU A 95 -6.07 7.59 -8.40
C LEU A 95 -5.94 7.49 -6.86
N ASP A 96 -4.75 7.64 -6.30
CA ASP A 96 -4.53 7.65 -4.85
C ASP A 96 -5.20 8.85 -4.18
N ILE A 97 -5.15 10.03 -4.79
CA ILE A 97 -5.89 11.20 -4.30
C ILE A 97 -7.39 10.91 -4.30
N LYS A 98 -7.91 10.39 -5.40
CA LYS A 98 -9.33 10.03 -5.53
C LYS A 98 -9.74 8.97 -4.51
N LYS A 99 -8.93 7.93 -4.32
CA LYS A 99 -9.15 6.89 -3.31
C LYS A 99 -9.21 7.46 -1.91
N ALA A 100 -8.29 8.36 -1.55
CA ALA A 100 -8.25 8.99 -0.23
C ALA A 100 -9.56 9.75 0.06
N VAL A 101 -10.05 10.54 -0.88
CA VAL A 101 -11.32 11.28 -0.75
C VAL A 101 -12.50 10.32 -0.57
N ILE A 102 -12.59 9.27 -1.39
CA ILE A 102 -13.67 8.28 -1.29
C ILE A 102 -13.61 7.55 0.05
N TYR A 103 -12.42 7.14 0.49
CA TYR A 103 -12.25 6.44 1.76
C TYR A 103 -12.65 7.31 2.95
N GLU A 104 -12.27 8.58 2.96
CA GLU A 104 -12.64 9.53 4.01
C GLU A 104 -14.16 9.73 4.07
N GLN A 105 -14.84 9.82 2.92
CA GLN A 105 -16.30 9.87 2.85
C GLN A 105 -16.94 8.59 3.41
N LEU A 106 -16.44 7.41 3.04
CA LEU A 106 -16.94 6.13 3.54
C LEU A 106 -16.80 6.03 5.07
N MET A 107 -15.66 6.42 5.61
CA MET A 107 -15.45 6.43 7.07
C MET A 107 -16.39 7.40 7.78
N GLY A 108 -16.65 8.57 7.19
CA GLY A 108 -17.63 9.53 7.71
C GLY A 108 -19.07 8.99 7.69
N GLU A 109 -19.44 8.21 6.68
CA GLU A 109 -20.76 7.58 6.58
C GLU A 109 -20.91 6.35 7.52
N LEU A 110 -19.81 5.67 7.86
CA LEU A 110 -19.77 4.55 8.81
C LEU A 110 -19.89 5.01 10.28
N GLU A 111 -19.42 6.21 10.59
CA GLU A 111 -19.44 6.73 11.95
C GLU A 111 -20.86 6.77 12.59
N PRO A 112 -21.91 7.28 11.90
CA PRO A 112 -23.29 7.21 12.42
C PRO A 112 -23.83 5.78 12.56
N GLN A 113 -23.24 4.80 11.86
CA GLN A 113 -23.57 3.38 11.97
C GLN A 113 -22.85 2.70 13.15
N GLY A 114 -22.10 3.46 13.96
CA GLY A 114 -21.37 2.95 15.11
C GLY A 114 -20.00 2.35 14.79
N ILE A 115 -19.48 2.53 13.57
CA ILE A 115 -18.16 2.05 13.19
C ILE A 115 -17.23 3.25 13.05
N ARG A 116 -16.24 3.36 13.94
CA ARG A 116 -15.33 4.52 14.02
C ARG A 116 -13.88 4.08 14.03
N SER A 117 -13.06 4.75 13.24
CA SER A 117 -11.61 4.67 13.34
C SER A 117 -11.09 5.90 14.08
N ILE A 118 -10.21 5.70 15.04
CA ILE A 118 -9.53 6.80 15.73
C ILE A 118 -8.01 6.64 15.62
N ASN A 119 -7.29 7.72 15.78
CA ASN A 119 -5.84 7.72 15.87
C ASN A 119 -5.37 8.03 17.30
N PHE A 120 -4.10 7.79 17.60
CA PHE A 120 -3.49 7.98 18.92
C PHE A 120 -3.71 9.38 19.51
N ASN A 121 -3.78 10.42 18.68
CA ASN A 121 -3.95 11.81 19.14
C ASN A 121 -5.35 12.10 19.71
N LYS A 122 -6.31 11.18 19.53
CA LYS A 122 -7.68 11.32 19.98
C LYS A 122 -8.03 10.41 21.19
N LEU A 123 -7.02 9.78 21.78
CA LEU A 123 -7.17 8.93 22.96
C LEU A 123 -7.26 9.77 24.22
N SER A 124 -8.08 9.34 25.20
CA SER A 124 -8.00 9.82 26.57
C SER A 124 -6.78 9.21 27.28
N GLY A 125 -6.34 9.81 28.41
CA GLY A 125 -5.22 9.28 29.18
C GLY A 125 -5.40 7.81 29.59
N LYS A 126 -6.61 7.42 30.03
CA LYS A 126 -6.92 6.03 30.40
C LYS A 126 -6.87 5.06 29.21
N GLU A 127 -7.28 5.51 28.03
CA GLU A 127 -7.19 4.69 26.80
C GLU A 127 -5.74 4.53 26.36
N GLY A 128 -4.92 5.60 26.50
CA GLY A 128 -3.49 5.54 26.25
C GLY A 128 -2.80 4.52 27.16
N GLU A 129 -3.03 4.57 28.47
CA GLU A 129 -2.48 3.62 29.45
C GLU A 129 -2.88 2.16 29.13
N LEU A 130 -4.14 1.95 28.72
CA LEU A 130 -4.61 0.63 28.32
C LEU A 130 -3.88 0.09 27.10
N LEU A 131 -3.66 0.95 26.10
CA LEU A 131 -2.94 0.57 24.87
C LEU A 131 -1.45 0.38 25.10
N GLU A 132 -0.82 1.18 25.98
CA GLU A 132 0.57 0.95 26.41
C GLU A 132 0.69 -0.42 27.09
N THR A 133 -0.23 -0.73 28.02
CA THR A 133 -0.26 -2.04 28.69
C THR A 133 -0.46 -3.18 27.68
N TYR A 134 -1.34 -3.00 26.72
CA TYR A 134 -1.56 -3.98 25.65
C TYR A 134 -0.30 -4.15 24.79
N PHE A 135 0.34 -3.04 24.40
CA PHE A 135 1.58 -3.09 23.63
C PHE A 135 2.69 -3.84 24.39
N ASP A 136 2.90 -3.51 25.66
CA ASP A 136 3.97 -4.10 26.45
C ASP A 136 3.79 -5.61 26.70
N ASN A 137 2.54 -6.05 26.88
CA ASN A 137 2.23 -7.43 27.19
C ASN A 137 2.03 -8.32 25.95
N GLU A 138 1.39 -7.77 24.90
CA GLU A 138 0.92 -8.58 23.77
C GLU A 138 1.71 -8.35 22.49
N ILE A 139 2.41 -7.22 22.33
CA ILE A 139 3.12 -6.87 21.10
C ILE A 139 4.64 -6.86 21.29
N ALA A 140 5.12 -6.10 22.26
CA ALA A 140 6.56 -5.89 22.47
C ALA A 140 7.38 -7.18 22.63
N PRO A 141 6.88 -8.24 23.30
CA PRO A 141 7.63 -9.51 23.44
C PRO A 141 7.87 -10.23 22.10
N TYR A 142 7.07 -9.95 21.08
CA TYR A 142 7.18 -10.55 19.75
C TYR A 142 7.97 -9.70 18.76
N LEU A 143 8.35 -8.48 19.14
CA LEU A 143 9.16 -7.63 18.28
C LEU A 143 10.64 -7.97 18.43
N SER A 144 11.31 -8.23 17.33
CA SER A 144 12.74 -8.48 17.29
C SER A 144 13.42 -7.55 16.28
N ALA A 145 14.50 -6.87 16.74
CA ALA A 145 15.27 -5.98 15.89
C ALA A 145 16.40 -6.72 15.18
N ASN A 146 16.37 -6.75 13.86
CA ASN A 146 17.46 -7.28 13.02
C ASN A 146 18.45 -6.17 12.71
N ILE A 147 19.60 -6.18 13.39
CA ILE A 147 20.65 -5.18 13.19
C ILE A 147 21.49 -5.56 11.98
N ILE A 148 21.49 -4.70 10.96
CA ILE A 148 22.26 -4.92 9.74
C ILE A 148 23.75 -4.82 10.01
N SER A 149 24.51 -5.84 9.63
CA SER A 149 25.94 -5.94 9.76
C SER A 149 26.54 -6.79 8.63
N LYS A 150 27.88 -6.95 8.63
CA LYS A 150 28.54 -7.85 7.68
C LYS A 150 28.12 -9.32 7.86
N GLN A 151 27.84 -9.74 9.12
CA GLN A 151 27.39 -11.09 9.42
C GLN A 151 25.87 -11.25 9.28
N GLN A 152 25.13 -10.17 9.30
CA GLN A 152 23.67 -10.15 9.24
C GLN A 152 23.24 -9.16 8.14
N PRO A 153 23.17 -9.61 6.87
CA PRO A 153 22.86 -8.75 5.74
C PRO A 153 21.41 -8.23 5.81
N PHE A 154 21.09 -7.31 4.91
CA PHE A 154 19.75 -6.75 4.82
C PHE A 154 18.72 -7.89 4.60
N PRO A 155 17.67 -7.99 5.45
CA PRO A 155 16.70 -9.07 5.34
C PRO A 155 15.81 -8.91 4.11
N PHE A 156 15.27 -10.03 3.63
CA PHE A 156 14.20 -9.98 2.63
C PHE A 156 12.94 -9.40 3.28
N LEU A 157 12.43 -8.31 2.71
CA LEU A 157 11.19 -7.67 3.16
C LEU A 157 10.00 -8.28 2.41
N GLN A 158 9.05 -8.82 3.17
CA GLN A 158 7.84 -9.38 2.59
C GLN A 158 6.91 -8.26 2.11
N ASN A 159 6.24 -8.48 0.98
CA ASN A 159 5.25 -7.55 0.46
C ASN A 159 4.03 -7.46 1.41
N LYS A 160 3.44 -6.27 1.52
CA LYS A 160 2.29 -5.94 2.40
C LYS A 160 2.58 -6.00 3.91
N GLU A 161 3.84 -6.20 4.31
CA GLU A 161 4.24 -6.16 5.70
C GLU A 161 4.74 -4.76 6.10
N ILE A 162 4.54 -4.40 7.36
CA ILE A 162 5.01 -3.13 7.91
C ILE A 162 6.30 -3.37 8.68
N TYR A 163 7.30 -2.56 8.42
CA TYR A 163 8.60 -2.61 9.08
C TYR A 163 8.94 -1.24 9.66
N ALA A 164 9.40 -1.22 10.90
CA ALA A 164 10.05 -0.04 11.46
C ALA A 164 11.56 -0.09 11.14
N VAL A 165 12.12 1.06 10.81
CA VAL A 165 13.56 1.21 10.58
C VAL A 165 14.12 2.13 11.66
N ALA A 166 15.06 1.62 12.47
CA ALA A 166 15.73 2.39 13.51
C ALA A 166 17.19 2.64 13.15
N LEU A 167 17.63 3.88 13.31
CA LEU A 167 19.04 4.26 13.24
C LEU A 167 19.64 4.26 14.65
N LEU A 168 20.55 3.35 14.88
CA LEU A 168 21.20 3.12 16.17
C LEU A 168 22.56 3.81 16.20
N ALA A 169 22.76 4.73 17.13
CA ALA A 169 24.09 5.30 17.42
C ALA A 169 24.90 4.33 18.30
N THR A 170 26.09 3.99 17.86
CA THR A 170 27.02 3.18 18.67
C THR A 170 27.91 4.09 19.53
N LYS A 171 28.44 3.58 20.66
CA LYS A 171 29.38 4.30 21.54
C LYS A 171 30.62 4.81 20.79
N GLY A 172 30.96 4.25 19.63
CA GLY A 172 32.06 4.68 18.77
C GLY A 172 31.69 5.66 17.66
N GLY A 173 30.50 6.29 17.72
CA GLY A 173 30.05 7.30 16.75
C GLY A 173 29.62 6.74 15.41
N LYS A 174 29.58 5.41 15.22
CA LYS A 174 29.09 4.77 14.00
C LYS A 174 27.58 4.55 14.08
N THR A 175 26.90 4.76 12.96
CA THR A 175 25.48 4.45 12.84
C THR A 175 25.26 3.02 12.34
N LYS A 176 24.32 2.30 12.91
CA LYS A 176 23.81 1.01 12.42
C LYS A 176 22.33 1.14 12.13
N THR A 177 21.84 0.35 11.18
CA THR A 177 20.42 0.27 10.87
C THR A 177 19.85 -1.00 11.47
N ALA A 178 18.69 -0.90 12.12
CA ALA A 178 17.90 -2.05 12.54
C ALA A 178 16.58 -2.08 11.78
N ILE A 179 16.15 -3.27 11.37
CA ILE A 179 14.85 -3.55 10.75
C ILE A 179 14.03 -4.34 11.75
N ILE A 180 12.83 -3.86 12.04
CA ILE A 180 11.92 -4.44 13.02
C ILE A 180 10.62 -4.79 12.29
N PRO A 181 10.28 -6.09 12.10
CA PRO A 181 8.98 -6.47 11.57
C PRO A 181 7.88 -6.04 12.56
N CYS A 182 6.93 -5.23 12.09
CA CYS A 182 5.83 -4.69 12.91
C CYS A 182 4.47 -5.29 12.55
N SER A 183 4.40 -6.13 11.54
CA SER A 183 3.21 -6.91 11.21
C SER A 183 3.55 -8.40 11.18
N ASN A 184 2.68 -9.20 11.76
CA ASN A 184 2.73 -10.64 11.72
C ASN A 184 1.31 -11.20 11.95
N ASN A 185 1.15 -12.51 11.85
CA ASN A 185 -0.14 -13.17 12.09
C ASN A 185 -0.46 -13.39 13.59
N VAL A 186 0.39 -12.91 14.50
CA VAL A 186 0.25 -13.14 15.93
C VAL A 186 -0.66 -12.11 16.58
N PHE A 187 -0.55 -10.83 16.20
CA PHE A 187 -1.38 -9.76 16.76
C PHE A 187 -2.29 -9.11 15.71
N LYS A 188 -3.42 -8.62 16.20
CA LYS A 188 -4.44 -7.98 15.37
C LYS A 188 -3.92 -6.65 14.82
N ARG A 189 -4.25 -6.36 13.56
CA ARG A 189 -3.99 -5.06 12.95
C ARG A 189 -4.90 -3.96 13.48
N LEU A 190 -6.16 -4.31 13.77
CA LEU A 190 -7.15 -3.40 14.33
C LEU A 190 -7.45 -3.83 15.76
N ILE A 191 -7.42 -2.87 16.67
CA ILE A 191 -7.64 -3.07 18.09
C ILE A 191 -8.92 -2.33 18.48
N ASP A 192 -9.88 -3.05 19.07
CA ASP A 192 -11.09 -2.45 19.60
C ASP A 192 -10.76 -1.63 20.83
N ILE A 193 -11.40 -0.46 20.97
CA ILE A 193 -11.27 0.38 22.16
C ILE A 193 -12.39 0.00 23.12
N PRO A 194 -12.10 -0.69 24.25
CA PRO A 194 -13.13 -1.25 25.14
C PRO A 194 -14.06 -0.20 25.74
N THR A 195 -13.57 1.03 25.93
CA THR A 195 -14.35 2.16 26.48
C THR A 195 -15.27 2.81 25.44
N ARG A 196 -15.13 2.48 24.17
CA ARG A 196 -15.90 3.05 23.05
C ARG A 196 -16.37 1.92 22.11
N PRO A 197 -17.50 1.27 22.38
CA PRO A 197 -18.01 0.19 21.52
C PRO A 197 -18.09 0.62 20.03
N GLY A 198 -17.68 -0.26 19.13
CA GLY A 198 -17.63 0.01 17.70
C GLY A 198 -16.50 0.96 17.24
N THR A 199 -15.59 1.34 18.17
CA THR A 199 -14.43 2.17 17.86
C THR A 199 -13.19 1.29 17.83
N PHE A 200 -12.38 1.45 16.78
CA PHE A 200 -11.11 0.71 16.59
C PHE A 200 -9.97 1.64 16.20
N MET A 201 -8.76 1.16 16.42
CA MET A 201 -7.52 1.82 16.05
C MET A 201 -6.57 0.87 15.32
#